data_b0e37d10605a2d618180732bcdc06fbb
#
_entry.id   b0e37d10605a2d618180732bcdc06fbb
#
_cell.length_a   1.000
_cell.length_b   1.000
_cell.length_c   1.000
_cell.angle_alpha   90.00
_cell.angle_beta   90.00
_cell.angle_gamma   90.00
#
_symmetry.space_group_name_H-M   'P 1'
#
loop_
_entity.id
_entity.type
_entity.pdbx_description
1 polymer ?
#
loop_
_entity_poly.entity_id
_entity_poly.type
_entity_poly.pdbx_seq_one_letter_code
_entity_poly.pdbx_strand_id
1 'polypeptide(L)'
;MDEMSEYGQLVPEHIRNLGGYTPGKSRRQAQQESRVSCIKMASNENPFGPSPKAITAMQAVLAETNFYPDNDTSQLRQKLAELYRVQPEQVVPTAGSTALLGIIARTLLTPGLNAITSERSFIVYPIATQAAGGKLIRTPLRDDGYDLDAIAAAIDRNTRIIYLSNPNNPTGTMVSAAEVDRFLNKVPDHVVVILDEAYCDFAQYFAAQRGVDYSHGLDYVRQGRKVVVLRTFSKAHGLAGVRAGYGIGPVELMSYFARMRTTFSVSSVAQAAALAALEDEAHARKAIINNAVQAPLLADGIAEMGYRVVPTWTNFLYCESNDDAAVVAERLQEAGIIIRPLGPWGAPTAIRITIGTPEQNQVFLKAFKKVMERAAVR
;
A
#
# COMPACT_ATOMS: atom_id res chain seq x y z
N MET A 1 -33.39 20.52 9.10
CA MET A 1 -32.25 20.78 8.18
C MET A 1 -31.28 21.58 9.01
N ASP A 2 -30.20 20.99 9.45
CA ASP A 2 -29.15 21.73 10.15
C ASP A 2 -28.62 22.81 9.22
N GLU A 3 -28.62 24.05 9.64
CA GLU A 3 -28.05 25.16 8.88
C GLU A 3 -26.55 24.86 8.68
N MET A 4 -26.14 24.86 7.42
CA MET A 4 -24.75 24.65 7.04
C MET A 4 -23.92 25.77 7.66
N SER A 5 -22.85 25.43 8.37
CA SER A 5 -21.95 26.41 8.98
C SER A 5 -21.39 27.41 7.94
N GLU A 6 -21.06 28.62 8.34
CA GLU A 6 -20.49 29.65 7.47
C GLU A 6 -19.27 29.13 6.69
N TYR A 7 -18.35 28.43 7.34
CA TYR A 7 -17.19 27.83 6.67
C TYR A 7 -17.57 26.63 5.76
N GLY A 8 -18.62 25.90 6.10
CA GLY A 8 -19.14 24.83 5.28
C GLY A 8 -19.58 25.29 3.90
N GLN A 9 -20.08 26.51 3.76
CA GLN A 9 -20.48 27.10 2.50
C GLN A 9 -19.28 27.41 1.58
N LEU A 10 -18.10 27.66 2.15
CA LEU A 10 -16.87 27.95 1.40
C LEU A 10 -16.17 26.69 0.87
N VAL A 11 -16.50 25.52 1.41
CA VAL A 11 -15.84 24.26 1.07
C VAL A 11 -16.63 23.51 0.01
N PRO A 12 -16.02 23.06 -1.10
CA PRO A 12 -16.72 22.25 -2.10
C PRO A 12 -17.35 20.98 -1.48
N GLU A 13 -18.51 20.58 -2.00
CA GLU A 13 -19.29 19.46 -1.46
C GLU A 13 -18.49 18.16 -1.34
N HIS A 14 -17.69 17.82 -2.36
CA HIS A 14 -16.87 16.61 -2.36
C HIS A 14 -15.79 16.61 -1.27
N ILE A 15 -15.36 17.78 -0.79
CA ILE A 15 -14.42 17.91 0.33
C ILE A 15 -15.18 17.86 1.67
N ARG A 16 -16.35 18.49 1.77
CA ARG A 16 -17.17 18.41 2.99
C ARG A 16 -17.55 16.97 3.35
N ASN A 17 -17.85 16.19 2.32
CA ASN A 17 -18.27 14.79 2.48
C ASN A 17 -17.09 13.81 2.46
N LEU A 18 -15.83 14.32 2.43
CA LEU A 18 -14.64 13.46 2.41
C LEU A 18 -14.43 12.78 3.76
N GLY A 19 -14.52 11.45 3.76
CA GLY A 19 -14.13 10.63 4.91
C GLY A 19 -12.63 10.71 5.15
N GLY A 20 -12.21 11.06 6.36
CA GLY A 20 -10.80 11.08 6.73
C GLY A 20 -10.20 9.67 6.78
N TYR A 21 -8.92 9.55 6.47
CA TYR A 21 -8.17 8.32 6.72
C TYR A 21 -8.02 8.11 8.22
N THR A 22 -8.51 6.98 8.73
CA THR A 22 -8.26 6.58 10.12
C THR A 22 -7.00 5.71 10.17
N PRO A 23 -5.86 6.26 10.62
CA PRO A 23 -4.64 5.49 10.74
C PRO A 23 -4.80 4.39 11.81
N GLY A 24 -4.04 3.30 11.66
CA GLY A 24 -3.87 2.35 12.76
C GLY A 24 -3.15 3.02 13.94
N LYS A 25 -3.44 2.60 15.16
CA LYS A 25 -2.76 3.12 16.35
C LYS A 25 -1.24 3.02 16.21
N SER A 26 -0.52 4.04 16.61
CA SER A 26 0.94 3.99 16.68
C SER A 26 1.36 3.09 17.85
N ARG A 27 2.57 2.48 17.74
CA ARG A 27 3.12 1.66 18.84
C ARG A 27 3.18 2.46 20.16
N ARG A 28 3.55 3.75 20.10
CA ARG A 28 3.66 4.62 21.26
C ARG A 28 2.30 4.90 21.92
N GLN A 29 1.27 5.19 21.12
CA GLN A 29 -0.10 5.36 21.62
C GLN A 29 -0.63 4.09 22.28
N ALA A 30 -0.53 2.94 21.62
CA ALA A 30 -1.01 1.69 22.17
C ALA A 30 -0.28 1.29 23.45
N GLN A 31 1.02 1.55 23.54
CA GLN A 31 1.81 1.30 24.74
C GLN A 31 1.42 2.22 25.90
N GLN A 32 1.02 3.48 25.62
CA GLN A 32 0.52 4.40 26.64
C GLN A 32 -0.87 3.97 27.16
N GLU A 33 -1.75 3.48 26.27
CA GLU A 33 -3.09 3.06 26.63
C GLU A 33 -3.11 1.72 27.39
N SER A 34 -2.36 0.73 26.91
CA SER A 34 -2.39 -0.63 27.46
C SER A 34 -1.45 -0.86 28.65
N ARG A 35 -0.51 0.04 28.90
CA ARG A 35 0.55 -0.08 29.92
C ARG A 35 1.45 -1.33 29.79
N VAL A 36 1.35 -2.06 28.67
CA VAL A 36 2.18 -3.22 28.33
C VAL A 36 3.02 -2.94 27.09
N SER A 37 4.15 -3.64 26.97
CA SER A 37 4.94 -3.58 25.75
C SER A 37 4.15 -4.18 24.59
N CYS A 38 3.95 -3.41 23.50
CA CYS A 38 3.13 -3.83 22.39
C CYS A 38 3.95 -4.25 21.16
N ILE A 39 3.58 -5.38 20.56
CA ILE A 39 4.03 -5.82 19.25
C ILE A 39 3.05 -5.27 18.22
N LYS A 40 3.56 -4.46 17.28
CA LYS A 40 2.73 -3.87 16.21
C LYS A 40 2.77 -4.72 14.95
N MET A 41 1.64 -5.33 14.61
CA MET A 41 1.42 -6.15 13.41
C MET A 41 0.26 -5.59 12.56
N ALA A 42 0.14 -4.25 12.47
CA ALA A 42 -1.04 -3.57 11.92
C ALA A 42 -0.81 -2.83 10.60
N SER A 43 0.43 -2.43 10.27
CA SER A 43 0.69 -1.48 9.18
C SER A 43 1.62 -2.00 8.09
N ASN A 44 1.86 -3.30 8.07
CA ASN A 44 2.68 -3.97 7.06
C ASN A 44 4.12 -3.42 7.03
N GLU A 45 4.65 -3.09 8.21
CA GLU A 45 6.01 -2.59 8.40
C GLU A 45 7.01 -3.74 8.37
N ASN A 46 8.27 -3.44 8.01
CA ASN A 46 9.34 -4.43 8.07
C ASN A 46 9.70 -4.73 9.55
N PRO A 47 9.62 -5.98 10.02
CA PRO A 47 9.90 -6.31 11.43
C PRO A 47 11.36 -6.12 11.83
N PHE A 48 12.29 -6.04 10.87
CA PHE A 48 13.72 -5.80 11.12
C PHE A 48 14.11 -4.31 11.11
N GLY A 49 13.14 -3.41 10.84
CA GLY A 49 13.41 -1.97 10.73
C GLY A 49 14.13 -1.56 9.45
N PRO A 50 14.73 -0.37 9.42
CA PRO A 50 15.49 0.14 8.28
C PRO A 50 16.87 -0.52 8.18
N SER A 51 17.44 -0.51 6.97
CA SER A 51 18.81 -0.98 6.73
C SER A 51 19.85 -0.18 7.53
N PRO A 52 20.91 -0.80 8.05
CA PRO A 52 22.03 -0.08 8.68
C PRO A 52 22.66 0.97 7.76
N LYS A 53 22.81 0.68 6.47
CA LYS A 53 23.30 1.66 5.48
C LYS A 53 22.38 2.87 5.38
N ALA A 54 21.06 2.65 5.36
CA ALA A 54 20.09 3.75 5.34
C ALA A 54 20.15 4.59 6.62
N ILE A 55 20.33 3.97 7.80
CA ILE A 55 20.50 4.71 9.06
C ILE A 55 21.74 5.59 8.99
N THR A 56 22.88 5.05 8.56
CA THR A 56 24.13 5.81 8.42
C THR A 56 23.98 6.97 7.44
N ALA A 57 23.35 6.74 6.29
CA ALA A 57 23.10 7.79 5.30
C ALA A 57 22.19 8.90 5.83
N MET A 58 21.14 8.56 6.58
CA MET A 58 20.28 9.56 7.24
C MET A 58 21.07 10.40 8.23
N GLN A 59 21.89 9.76 9.07
CA GLN A 59 22.71 10.46 10.08
C GLN A 59 23.70 11.44 9.43
N ALA A 60 24.28 11.09 8.29
CA ALA A 60 25.24 11.91 7.58
C ALA A 60 24.66 13.25 7.08
N VAL A 61 23.36 13.30 6.79
CA VAL A 61 22.70 14.52 6.26
C VAL A 61 21.95 15.33 7.32
N LEU A 62 21.91 14.87 8.57
CA LEU A 62 21.16 15.57 9.63
C LEU A 62 21.69 16.98 9.91
N ALA A 63 23.00 17.21 9.81
CA ALA A 63 23.62 18.50 10.06
C ALA A 63 23.28 19.54 8.96
N GLU A 64 22.76 19.11 7.83
CA GLU A 64 22.41 19.96 6.66
C GLU A 64 20.90 20.19 6.52
N THR A 65 20.09 19.81 7.51
CA THR A 65 18.63 19.92 7.44
C THR A 65 18.09 21.35 7.46
N ASN A 66 18.95 22.34 7.67
CA ASN A 66 18.63 23.75 7.47
C ASN A 66 18.57 24.17 5.98
N PHE A 67 19.05 23.34 5.06
CA PHE A 67 18.96 23.58 3.63
C PHE A 67 17.79 22.81 3.01
N TYR A 68 17.17 23.41 1.97
CA TYR A 68 16.18 22.69 1.18
C TYR A 68 16.81 21.49 0.45
N PRO A 69 16.10 20.36 0.35
CA PRO A 69 16.59 19.23 -0.42
C PRO A 69 16.63 19.51 -1.93
N ASP A 70 17.30 18.64 -2.69
CA ASP A 70 17.15 18.63 -4.14
C ASP A 70 15.68 18.39 -4.51
N ASN A 71 15.04 19.43 -5.07
CA ASN A 71 13.64 19.37 -5.46
C ASN A 71 13.36 18.29 -6.50
N ASP A 72 14.27 18.08 -7.42
CA ASP A 72 14.11 17.15 -8.54
C ASP A 72 14.49 15.72 -8.17
N THR A 73 15.04 15.52 -6.97
CA THR A 73 15.46 14.20 -6.49
C THR A 73 16.39 13.50 -7.48
N SER A 74 17.31 14.28 -8.09
CA SER A 74 18.07 13.93 -9.30
C SER A 74 18.82 12.61 -9.14
N GLN A 75 19.57 12.44 -8.03
CA GLN A 75 20.33 11.21 -7.78
C GLN A 75 19.41 9.99 -7.62
N LEU A 76 18.31 10.14 -6.88
CA LEU A 76 17.36 9.04 -6.68
C LEU A 76 16.63 8.68 -7.98
N ARG A 77 16.24 9.68 -8.79
CA ARG A 77 15.66 9.46 -10.12
C ARG A 77 16.61 8.70 -11.03
N GLN A 78 17.86 9.15 -11.11
CA GLN A 78 18.89 8.51 -11.91
C GLN A 78 19.12 7.05 -11.49
N LYS A 79 19.29 6.81 -10.19
CA LYS A 79 19.51 5.46 -9.65
C LYS A 79 18.35 4.52 -9.94
N LEU A 80 17.09 4.99 -9.80
CA LEU A 80 15.90 4.21 -10.11
C LEU A 80 15.78 3.95 -11.63
N ALA A 81 16.09 4.95 -12.45
CA ALA A 81 16.06 4.81 -13.90
C ALA A 81 17.06 3.75 -14.40
N GLU A 82 18.27 3.76 -13.87
CA GLU A 82 19.28 2.73 -14.14
C GLU A 82 18.82 1.35 -13.70
N LEU A 83 18.33 1.22 -12.45
CA LEU A 83 17.87 -0.04 -11.87
C LEU A 83 16.76 -0.67 -12.73
N TYR A 84 15.82 0.14 -13.20
CA TYR A 84 14.65 -0.34 -13.95
C TYR A 84 14.80 -0.24 -15.47
N ARG A 85 15.94 0.24 -15.97
CA ARG A 85 16.22 0.40 -17.42
C ARG A 85 15.15 1.25 -18.12
N VAL A 86 14.85 2.40 -17.53
CA VAL A 86 13.93 3.41 -18.05
C VAL A 86 14.63 4.77 -18.09
N GLN A 87 14.01 5.78 -18.72
CA GLN A 87 14.55 7.14 -18.73
C GLN A 87 14.30 7.84 -17.37
N PRO A 88 15.19 8.73 -16.89
CA PRO A 88 14.96 9.49 -15.66
C PRO A 88 13.65 10.28 -15.66
N GLU A 89 13.21 10.77 -16.82
CA GLU A 89 11.96 11.51 -17.02
C GLU A 89 10.72 10.63 -16.80
N GLN A 90 10.87 9.31 -16.87
CA GLN A 90 9.81 8.35 -16.57
C GLN A 90 9.63 8.11 -15.08
N VAL A 91 10.52 8.63 -14.22
CA VAL A 91 10.52 8.37 -12.77
C VAL A 91 10.16 9.63 -12.00
N VAL A 92 9.16 9.53 -11.10
CA VAL A 92 8.76 10.62 -10.19
C VAL A 92 8.79 10.14 -8.75
N PRO A 93 9.86 10.43 -7.99
CA PRO A 93 9.90 10.21 -6.55
C PRO A 93 8.96 11.17 -5.80
N THR A 94 8.36 10.68 -4.72
CA THR A 94 7.41 11.42 -3.87
C THR A 94 7.55 11.04 -2.40
N ALA A 95 6.90 11.80 -1.51
CA ALA A 95 6.82 11.51 -0.08
C ALA A 95 5.95 10.25 0.22
N GLY A 96 6.38 9.10 -0.31
CA GLY A 96 5.65 7.83 -0.35
C GLY A 96 4.73 7.73 -1.57
N SER A 97 4.46 6.49 -2.03
CA SER A 97 3.55 6.24 -3.18
C SER A 97 2.14 6.80 -2.97
N THR A 98 1.69 6.90 -1.72
CA THR A 98 0.40 7.51 -1.35
C THR A 98 0.30 8.98 -1.77
N ALA A 99 1.38 9.77 -1.67
CA ALA A 99 1.38 11.15 -2.15
C ALA A 99 1.19 11.22 -3.67
N LEU A 100 1.77 10.27 -4.40
CA LEU A 100 1.61 10.20 -5.85
C LEU A 100 0.18 9.82 -6.27
N LEU A 101 -0.52 8.96 -5.52
CA LEU A 101 -1.94 8.67 -5.75
C LEU A 101 -2.80 9.94 -5.70
N GLY A 102 -2.56 10.80 -4.72
CA GLY A 102 -3.24 12.10 -4.64
C GLY A 102 -2.88 13.05 -5.80
N ILE A 103 -1.65 13.04 -6.26
CA ILE A 103 -1.19 13.80 -7.43
C ILE A 103 -1.89 13.28 -8.69
N ILE A 104 -1.88 11.97 -8.93
CA ILE A 104 -2.53 11.32 -10.08
C ILE A 104 -4.01 11.67 -10.14
N ALA A 105 -4.71 11.52 -9.01
CA ALA A 105 -6.14 11.84 -8.96
C ALA A 105 -6.41 13.31 -9.32
N ARG A 106 -5.70 14.27 -8.70
CA ARG A 106 -5.87 15.71 -9.00
C ARG A 106 -5.44 16.11 -10.41
N THR A 107 -4.57 15.35 -11.05
CA THR A 107 -4.15 15.61 -12.43
C THR A 107 -5.17 15.10 -13.44
N LEU A 108 -5.80 13.96 -13.18
CA LEU A 108 -6.61 13.26 -14.17
C LEU A 108 -8.12 13.35 -13.92
N LEU A 109 -8.55 13.75 -12.72
CA LEU A 109 -9.95 13.79 -12.34
C LEU A 109 -10.45 15.24 -12.12
N THR A 110 -11.68 15.45 -12.52
CA THR A 110 -12.50 16.63 -12.24
C THR A 110 -13.94 16.16 -11.98
N PRO A 111 -14.85 17.01 -11.50
CA PRO A 111 -16.26 16.66 -11.40
C PRO A 111 -16.82 16.12 -12.73
N GLY A 112 -17.54 15.02 -12.66
CA GLY A 112 -18.09 14.31 -13.83
C GLY A 112 -17.20 13.17 -14.35
N LEU A 113 -15.91 13.11 -13.99
CA LEU A 113 -15.01 12.01 -14.31
C LEU A 113 -15.02 10.95 -13.21
N ASN A 114 -14.59 9.73 -13.55
CA ASN A 114 -14.53 8.63 -12.60
C ASN A 114 -13.22 7.85 -12.62
N ALA A 115 -12.97 7.16 -11.50
CA ALA A 115 -11.96 6.13 -11.39
C ALA A 115 -12.64 4.80 -11.01
N ILE A 116 -12.00 3.68 -11.34
CA ILE A 116 -12.49 2.33 -11.04
C ILE A 116 -11.47 1.60 -10.18
N THR A 117 -11.94 0.85 -9.20
CA THR A 117 -11.20 -0.20 -8.47
C THR A 117 -12.20 -1.25 -7.98
N SER A 118 -11.73 -2.32 -7.32
CA SER A 118 -12.64 -3.25 -6.67
C SER A 118 -12.94 -2.83 -5.22
N GLU A 119 -14.02 -3.39 -4.67
CA GLU A 119 -14.27 -3.41 -3.24
C GLU A 119 -13.07 -3.99 -2.50
N ARG A 120 -12.95 -3.68 -1.22
CA ARG A 120 -11.84 -4.17 -0.37
C ARG A 120 -10.47 -4.02 -1.04
N SER A 121 -10.20 -2.84 -1.59
CA SER A 121 -8.88 -2.46 -2.09
C SER A 121 -8.28 -1.33 -1.25
N PHE A 122 -7.15 -0.76 -1.68
CA PHE A 122 -6.43 0.21 -0.87
C PHE A 122 -7.26 1.45 -0.56
N ILE A 123 -7.43 1.73 0.74
CA ILE A 123 -8.35 2.76 1.25
C ILE A 123 -8.04 4.18 0.77
N VAL A 124 -6.85 4.42 0.24
CA VAL A 124 -6.49 5.74 -0.29
C VAL A 124 -7.11 6.02 -1.65
N TYR A 125 -7.47 5.01 -2.44
CA TYR A 125 -8.09 5.23 -3.76
C TYR A 125 -9.40 6.02 -3.68
N PRO A 126 -10.38 5.63 -2.82
CA PRO A 126 -11.58 6.45 -2.64
C PRO A 126 -11.27 7.86 -2.13
N ILE A 127 -10.35 8.00 -1.18
CA ILE A 127 -9.99 9.30 -0.61
C ILE A 127 -9.38 10.21 -1.67
N ALA A 128 -8.39 9.72 -2.44
CA ALA A 128 -7.74 10.50 -3.48
C ALA A 128 -8.71 10.89 -4.61
N THR A 129 -9.56 9.95 -5.04
CA THR A 129 -10.57 10.17 -6.08
C THR A 129 -11.58 11.24 -5.66
N GLN A 130 -12.15 11.10 -4.47
CA GLN A 130 -13.13 12.05 -3.95
C GLN A 130 -12.50 13.42 -3.70
N ALA A 131 -11.27 13.48 -3.13
CA ALA A 131 -10.56 14.74 -2.93
C ALA A 131 -10.26 15.51 -4.22
N ALA A 132 -10.23 14.82 -5.37
CA ALA A 132 -10.09 15.42 -6.70
C ALA A 132 -11.46 15.79 -7.34
N GLY A 133 -12.57 15.54 -6.66
CA GLY A 133 -13.94 15.75 -7.18
C GLY A 133 -14.44 14.65 -8.12
N GLY A 134 -13.65 13.58 -8.31
CA GLY A 134 -14.04 12.43 -9.13
C GLY A 134 -14.96 11.45 -8.40
N LYS A 135 -15.67 10.61 -9.17
CA LYS A 135 -16.49 9.51 -8.65
C LYS A 135 -15.69 8.21 -8.65
N LEU A 136 -15.72 7.45 -7.56
CA LEU A 136 -15.15 6.10 -7.55
C LEU A 136 -16.24 5.07 -7.84
N ILE A 137 -16.00 4.22 -8.84
CA ILE A 137 -16.77 3.03 -9.15
C ILE A 137 -16.06 1.84 -8.51
N ARG A 138 -16.78 1.02 -7.74
CA ARG A 138 -16.26 -0.20 -7.12
C ARG A 138 -16.91 -1.41 -7.75
N THR A 139 -16.10 -2.34 -8.22
CA THR A 139 -16.54 -3.65 -8.71
C THR A 139 -16.44 -4.70 -7.61
N PRO A 140 -17.24 -5.76 -7.65
CA PRO A 140 -17.10 -6.86 -6.69
C PRO A 140 -15.74 -7.56 -6.84
N LEU A 141 -15.31 -8.22 -5.79
CA LEU A 141 -14.20 -9.16 -5.83
C LEU A 141 -14.70 -10.54 -6.31
N ARG A 142 -13.77 -11.30 -6.90
CA ARG A 142 -13.93 -12.73 -7.19
C ARG A 142 -12.86 -13.49 -6.42
N ASP A 143 -13.26 -14.42 -5.54
CA ASP A 143 -12.35 -15.23 -4.73
C ASP A 143 -11.31 -14.36 -3.96
N ASP A 144 -11.77 -13.31 -3.29
CA ASP A 144 -10.98 -12.28 -2.60
C ASP A 144 -9.99 -11.49 -3.49
N GLY A 145 -9.97 -11.73 -4.79
CA GLY A 145 -9.12 -11.06 -5.77
C GLY A 145 -9.88 -10.09 -6.68
N TYR A 146 -9.16 -9.36 -7.50
CA TYR A 146 -9.77 -8.51 -8.52
C TYR A 146 -10.49 -9.34 -9.59
N ASP A 147 -11.74 -8.99 -9.87
CA ASP A 147 -12.43 -9.39 -11.09
C ASP A 147 -12.14 -8.39 -12.22
N LEU A 148 -11.10 -8.68 -13.00
CA LEU A 148 -10.66 -7.80 -14.09
C LEU A 148 -11.72 -7.68 -15.20
N ASP A 149 -12.59 -8.69 -15.39
CA ASP A 149 -13.68 -8.62 -16.35
C ASP A 149 -14.78 -7.68 -15.87
N ALA A 150 -15.12 -7.71 -14.57
CA ALA A 150 -16.05 -6.76 -13.98
C ALA A 150 -15.51 -5.31 -14.03
N ILE A 151 -14.20 -5.12 -13.82
CA ILE A 151 -13.53 -3.81 -13.99
C ILE A 151 -13.64 -3.34 -15.43
N ALA A 152 -13.32 -4.20 -16.41
CA ALA A 152 -13.39 -3.86 -17.83
C ALA A 152 -14.82 -3.48 -18.25
N ALA A 153 -15.84 -4.21 -17.76
CA ALA A 153 -17.24 -3.94 -18.03
C ALA A 153 -17.75 -2.62 -17.42
N ALA A 154 -17.12 -2.14 -16.35
CA ALA A 154 -17.48 -0.89 -15.69
C ALA A 154 -16.88 0.37 -16.35
N ILE A 155 -15.98 0.22 -17.33
CA ILE A 155 -15.34 1.35 -18.04
C ILE A 155 -16.39 2.08 -18.88
N ASP A 156 -16.48 3.40 -18.72
CA ASP A 156 -17.30 4.28 -19.52
C ASP A 156 -16.51 5.46 -20.11
N ARG A 157 -17.16 6.34 -20.86
CA ARG A 157 -16.53 7.53 -21.48
C ARG A 157 -15.94 8.52 -20.47
N ASN A 158 -16.38 8.48 -19.22
CA ASN A 158 -15.94 9.37 -18.14
C ASN A 158 -14.81 8.76 -17.32
N THR A 159 -14.48 7.48 -17.51
CA THR A 159 -13.40 6.80 -16.80
C THR A 159 -12.04 7.38 -17.23
N ARG A 160 -11.20 7.71 -16.25
CA ARG A 160 -9.82 8.19 -16.48
C ARG A 160 -8.77 7.35 -15.80
N ILE A 161 -9.12 6.72 -14.69
CA ILE A 161 -8.17 5.97 -13.86
C ILE A 161 -8.76 4.60 -13.54
N ILE A 162 -7.91 3.57 -13.62
CA ILE A 162 -8.18 2.27 -13.00
C ILE A 162 -7.05 2.02 -11.99
N TYR A 163 -7.41 1.81 -10.73
CA TYR A 163 -6.45 1.44 -9.70
C TYR A 163 -6.43 -0.08 -9.50
N LEU A 164 -5.27 -0.68 -9.68
CA LEU A 164 -5.01 -2.10 -9.41
C LEU A 164 -3.87 -2.20 -8.40
N SER A 165 -4.20 -2.51 -7.14
CA SER A 165 -3.20 -2.88 -6.14
C SER A 165 -2.79 -4.32 -6.38
N ASN A 166 -1.60 -4.55 -6.88
CA ASN A 166 -1.12 -5.89 -7.22
C ASN A 166 0.25 -6.17 -6.60
N PRO A 167 0.31 -6.97 -5.52
CA PRO A 167 -0.80 -7.64 -4.81
C PRO A 167 -1.77 -6.69 -4.10
N ASN A 168 -3.02 -7.15 -3.91
CA ASN A 168 -4.07 -6.35 -3.30
C ASN A 168 -3.89 -6.17 -1.79
N ASN A 169 -4.19 -4.99 -1.31
CA ASN A 169 -4.31 -4.65 0.10
C ASN A 169 -5.77 -4.22 0.36
N PRO A 170 -6.57 -4.94 1.17
CA PRO A 170 -6.12 -5.76 2.30
C PRO A 170 -6.14 -7.28 2.08
N THR A 171 -6.57 -7.82 0.96
CA THR A 171 -6.81 -9.27 0.82
C THR A 171 -5.54 -10.11 0.64
N GLY A 172 -4.45 -9.52 0.17
CA GLY A 172 -3.18 -10.22 -0.08
C GLY A 172 -3.13 -11.02 -1.39
N THR A 173 -4.22 -11.01 -2.17
CA THR A 173 -4.31 -11.71 -3.46
C THR A 173 -3.54 -11.02 -4.56
N MET A 174 -3.23 -11.74 -5.63
CA MET A 174 -2.48 -11.25 -6.78
C MET A 174 -3.22 -11.62 -8.07
N VAL A 175 -3.14 -10.76 -9.06
CA VAL A 175 -3.45 -11.09 -10.46
C VAL A 175 -2.13 -11.30 -11.22
N SER A 176 -2.06 -12.36 -12.02
CA SER A 176 -0.86 -12.72 -12.78
C SER A 176 -0.59 -11.76 -13.94
N ALA A 177 0.64 -11.73 -14.44
CA ALA A 177 1.01 -10.95 -15.61
C ALA A 177 0.10 -11.26 -16.81
N ALA A 178 -0.18 -12.53 -17.07
CA ALA A 178 -1.06 -12.94 -18.18
C ALA A 178 -2.52 -12.45 -18.02
N GLU A 179 -3.03 -12.34 -16.80
CA GLU A 179 -4.37 -11.76 -16.54
C GLU A 179 -4.36 -10.26 -16.78
N VAL A 180 -3.32 -9.56 -16.31
CA VAL A 180 -3.15 -8.13 -16.58
C VAL A 180 -2.97 -7.84 -18.06
N ASP A 181 -2.20 -8.66 -18.81
CA ASP A 181 -2.03 -8.53 -20.26
C ASP A 181 -3.39 -8.59 -20.99
N ARG A 182 -4.20 -9.60 -20.67
CA ARG A 182 -5.54 -9.75 -21.26
C ARG A 182 -6.46 -8.58 -20.91
N PHE A 183 -6.39 -8.10 -19.67
CA PHE A 183 -7.16 -6.97 -19.20
C PHE A 183 -6.78 -5.68 -19.93
N LEU A 184 -5.49 -5.38 -20.03
CA LEU A 184 -4.99 -4.16 -20.67
C LEU A 184 -5.37 -4.07 -22.16
N ASN A 185 -5.62 -5.19 -22.83
CA ASN A 185 -6.13 -5.20 -24.21
C ASN A 185 -7.60 -4.78 -24.32
N LYS A 186 -8.34 -4.74 -23.20
CA LYS A 186 -9.73 -4.25 -23.12
C LYS A 186 -9.83 -2.79 -22.65
N VAL A 187 -8.72 -2.21 -22.18
CA VAL A 187 -8.70 -0.84 -21.65
C VAL A 187 -8.56 0.16 -22.79
N PRO A 188 -9.52 1.09 -22.97
CA PRO A 188 -9.45 2.09 -24.03
C PRO A 188 -8.40 3.17 -23.77
N ASP A 189 -7.99 3.86 -24.83
CA ASP A 189 -6.89 4.85 -24.81
C ASP A 189 -7.11 6.08 -23.94
N HIS A 190 -8.34 6.36 -23.52
CA HIS A 190 -8.62 7.50 -22.64
C HIS A 190 -8.47 7.18 -21.13
N VAL A 191 -8.05 5.95 -20.80
CA VAL A 191 -7.89 5.47 -19.42
C VAL A 191 -6.43 5.19 -19.09
N VAL A 192 -6.00 5.62 -17.91
CA VAL A 192 -4.69 5.30 -17.32
C VAL A 192 -4.85 4.21 -16.27
N VAL A 193 -4.06 3.15 -16.38
CA VAL A 193 -4.03 2.08 -15.38
C VAL A 193 -2.88 2.32 -14.40
N ILE A 194 -3.20 2.38 -13.12
CA ILE A 194 -2.25 2.50 -12.02
C ILE A 194 -2.01 1.13 -11.43
N LEU A 195 -0.85 0.55 -11.70
CA LEU A 195 -0.38 -0.69 -11.06
C LEU A 195 0.34 -0.33 -9.76
N ASP A 196 -0.38 -0.44 -8.64
CA ASP A 196 0.20 -0.19 -7.32
C ASP A 196 0.91 -1.46 -6.83
N GLU A 197 2.21 -1.50 -7.06
CA GLU A 197 3.10 -2.61 -6.75
C GLU A 197 3.83 -2.39 -5.40
N ALA A 198 3.14 -1.84 -4.39
CA ALA A 198 3.73 -1.56 -3.09
C ALA A 198 4.30 -2.80 -2.37
N TYR A 199 3.89 -3.99 -2.78
CA TYR A 199 4.34 -5.29 -2.23
C TYR A 199 5.11 -6.14 -3.25
N CYS A 200 5.60 -5.54 -4.35
CA CYS A 200 6.25 -6.26 -5.46
C CYS A 200 7.41 -7.15 -5.01
N ASP A 201 8.22 -6.70 -4.06
CA ASP A 201 9.39 -7.46 -3.60
C ASP A 201 9.00 -8.84 -3.03
N PHE A 202 7.90 -8.86 -2.25
CA PHE A 202 7.35 -10.11 -1.70
C PHE A 202 6.67 -10.95 -2.78
N ALA A 203 5.88 -10.31 -3.64
CA ALA A 203 5.15 -11.00 -4.71
C ALA A 203 6.11 -11.66 -5.71
N GLN A 204 7.17 -10.98 -6.12
CA GLN A 204 8.19 -11.53 -7.02
C GLN A 204 8.85 -12.79 -6.42
N TYR A 205 9.15 -12.75 -5.12
CA TYR A 205 9.75 -13.91 -4.45
C TYR A 205 8.80 -15.11 -4.38
N PHE A 206 7.54 -14.89 -3.99
CA PHE A 206 6.51 -15.93 -3.99
C PHE A 206 6.23 -16.47 -5.40
N ALA A 207 6.18 -15.58 -6.40
CA ALA A 207 5.93 -15.93 -7.79
C ALA A 207 7.04 -16.85 -8.34
N ALA A 208 8.29 -16.52 -8.06
CA ALA A 208 9.43 -17.36 -8.44
C ALA A 208 9.37 -18.76 -7.79
N GLN A 209 8.96 -18.84 -6.51
CA GLN A 209 8.80 -20.13 -5.82
C GLN A 209 7.62 -20.97 -6.33
N ARG A 210 6.54 -20.31 -6.78
CA ARG A 210 5.31 -20.96 -7.23
C ARG A 210 5.22 -21.15 -8.73
N GLY A 211 6.24 -20.76 -9.50
CA GLY A 211 6.27 -20.85 -10.96
C GLY A 211 5.20 -20.00 -11.67
N VAL A 212 4.87 -18.83 -11.09
CA VAL A 212 3.88 -17.89 -11.64
C VAL A 212 4.61 -16.63 -12.10
N ASP A 213 4.22 -16.07 -13.25
CA ASP A 213 4.69 -14.77 -13.70
C ASP A 213 3.85 -13.65 -13.04
N TYR A 214 4.53 -12.80 -12.24
CA TYR A 214 3.85 -11.83 -11.38
C TYR A 214 3.41 -10.58 -12.14
N SER A 215 4.34 -9.85 -12.76
CA SER A 215 4.02 -8.55 -13.36
C SER A 215 4.96 -8.16 -14.48
N HIS A 216 4.37 -7.66 -15.57
CA HIS A 216 5.05 -7.00 -16.68
C HIS A 216 4.94 -5.46 -16.60
N GLY A 217 4.65 -4.88 -15.42
CA GLY A 217 4.36 -3.46 -15.26
C GLY A 217 5.41 -2.53 -15.88
N LEU A 218 6.71 -2.83 -15.70
CA LEU A 218 7.79 -2.05 -16.29
C LEU A 218 7.92 -2.25 -17.81
N ASP A 219 7.54 -3.42 -18.34
CA ASP A 219 7.54 -3.65 -19.79
C ASP A 219 6.44 -2.85 -20.46
N TYR A 220 5.27 -2.72 -19.84
CA TYR A 220 4.20 -1.84 -20.34
C TYR A 220 4.67 -0.39 -20.42
N VAL A 221 5.39 0.08 -19.41
CA VAL A 221 5.96 1.44 -19.41
C VAL A 221 6.98 1.62 -20.55
N ARG A 222 7.89 0.64 -20.76
CA ARG A 222 8.87 0.68 -21.85
C ARG A 222 8.21 0.63 -23.24
N GLN A 223 7.08 -0.03 -23.36
CA GLN A 223 6.25 -0.08 -24.57
C GLN A 223 5.39 1.16 -24.78
N GLY A 224 5.46 2.15 -23.87
CA GLY A 224 4.69 3.38 -23.97
C GLY A 224 3.19 3.21 -23.70
N ARG A 225 2.75 2.10 -23.09
CA ARG A 225 1.34 1.92 -22.71
C ARG A 225 0.97 2.92 -21.60
N LYS A 226 -0.31 3.28 -21.50
CA LYS A 226 -0.83 4.20 -20.48
C LYS A 226 -0.95 3.52 -19.11
N VAL A 227 0.19 3.02 -18.64
CA VAL A 227 0.36 2.35 -17.36
C VAL A 227 1.33 3.15 -16.50
N VAL A 228 0.99 3.32 -15.23
CA VAL A 228 1.89 3.90 -14.21
C VAL A 228 2.09 2.88 -13.11
N VAL A 229 3.34 2.49 -12.89
CA VAL A 229 3.73 1.57 -11.81
C VAL A 229 4.08 2.38 -10.58
N LEU A 230 3.48 2.08 -9.43
CA LEU A 230 3.82 2.69 -8.15
C LEU A 230 4.61 1.71 -7.29
N ARG A 231 5.68 2.18 -6.65
CA ARG A 231 6.49 1.42 -5.70
C ARG A 231 6.86 2.26 -4.48
N THR A 232 7.26 1.59 -3.40
CA THR A 232 7.53 2.27 -2.12
C THR A 232 8.73 1.68 -1.40
N PHE A 233 9.45 2.51 -0.66
CA PHE A 233 10.48 2.07 0.28
C PHE A 233 9.92 1.69 1.66
N SER A 234 8.61 1.83 1.86
CA SER A 234 7.97 1.62 3.16
C SER A 234 7.89 0.16 3.61
N LYS A 235 8.02 -0.82 2.69
CA LYS A 235 7.76 -2.24 2.95
C LYS A 235 9.06 -3.03 3.08
N ALA A 236 9.56 -3.68 2.05
CA ALA A 236 10.75 -4.50 2.11
C ALA A 236 11.99 -3.74 2.61
N HIS A 237 12.13 -2.47 2.24
CA HIS A 237 13.25 -1.62 2.66
C HIS A 237 13.14 -1.06 4.10
N GLY A 238 11.99 -1.21 4.79
CA GLY A 238 11.83 -0.78 6.18
C GLY A 238 11.79 0.73 6.42
N LEU A 239 11.50 1.54 5.40
CA LEU A 239 11.53 3.00 5.46
C LEU A 239 10.14 3.66 5.58
N ALA A 240 9.18 3.00 6.23
CA ALA A 240 7.81 3.49 6.33
C ALA A 240 7.71 4.90 6.96
N GLY A 241 8.50 5.19 7.98
CA GLY A 241 8.52 6.48 8.66
C GLY A 241 9.27 7.57 7.90
N VAL A 242 10.13 7.21 6.96
CA VAL A 242 10.96 8.15 6.17
C VAL A 242 10.13 8.83 5.07
N ARG A 243 9.07 8.20 4.61
CA ARG A 243 8.16 8.69 3.57
C ARG A 243 8.84 8.84 2.21
N ALA A 244 9.30 7.73 1.63
CA ALA A 244 9.82 7.66 0.27
C ALA A 244 9.08 6.63 -0.58
N GLY A 245 8.76 6.98 -1.81
CA GLY A 245 8.15 6.14 -2.83
C GLY A 245 8.28 6.81 -4.19
N TYR A 246 7.86 6.14 -5.24
CA TYR A 246 7.99 6.63 -6.60
C TYR A 246 6.97 6.01 -7.54
N GLY A 247 6.78 6.67 -8.68
CA GLY A 247 6.06 6.12 -9.82
C GLY A 247 6.94 6.09 -11.05
N ILE A 248 6.65 5.14 -11.93
CA ILE A 248 7.30 4.99 -13.23
C ILE A 248 6.21 4.89 -14.30
N GLY A 249 6.31 5.72 -15.33
CA GLY A 249 5.27 5.78 -16.38
C GLY A 249 5.75 6.46 -17.66
N PRO A 250 4.84 6.70 -18.62
CA PRO A 250 5.17 7.43 -19.86
C PRO A 250 5.69 8.85 -19.56
N VAL A 251 6.76 9.28 -20.24
CA VAL A 251 7.45 10.57 -20.00
C VAL A 251 6.49 11.74 -19.93
N GLU A 252 5.61 11.89 -20.91
CA GLU A 252 4.66 13.00 -20.96
C GLU A 252 3.74 13.01 -19.73
N LEU A 253 3.14 11.87 -19.38
CA LEU A 253 2.24 11.74 -18.23
C LEU A 253 2.98 12.04 -16.91
N MET A 254 4.19 11.51 -16.76
CA MET A 254 5.02 11.74 -15.57
C MET A 254 5.43 13.22 -15.44
N SER A 255 5.60 13.93 -16.56
CA SER A 255 5.87 15.36 -16.52
C SER A 255 4.73 16.18 -15.90
N TYR A 256 3.48 15.82 -16.18
CA TYR A 256 2.32 16.45 -15.53
C TYR A 256 2.26 16.14 -14.03
N PHE A 257 2.54 14.90 -13.64
CA PHE A 257 2.59 14.53 -12.21
C PHE A 257 3.71 15.27 -11.48
N ALA A 258 4.87 15.42 -12.11
CA ALA A 258 6.00 16.17 -11.54
C ALA A 258 5.64 17.64 -11.26
N ARG A 259 4.88 18.31 -12.17
CA ARG A 259 4.40 19.69 -11.98
C ARG A 259 3.41 19.83 -10.82
N MET A 260 2.62 18.79 -10.54
CA MET A 260 1.64 18.77 -9.45
C MET A 260 2.24 18.36 -8.09
N ARG A 261 3.51 18.03 -8.07
CA ARG A 261 4.22 17.67 -6.84
C ARG A 261 4.44 18.91 -5.97
N THR A 262 4.21 18.78 -4.66
CA THR A 262 4.61 19.81 -3.70
C THR A 262 6.12 20.01 -3.76
N THR A 263 6.57 21.24 -3.84
CA THR A 263 8.00 21.59 -3.86
C THR A 263 8.71 21.05 -2.63
N PHE A 264 9.91 20.51 -2.81
CA PHE A 264 10.77 19.99 -1.74
C PHE A 264 10.12 18.88 -0.86
N SER A 265 9.12 18.17 -1.39
CA SER A 265 8.32 17.21 -0.62
C SER A 265 9.09 15.95 -0.19
N VAL A 266 10.16 15.58 -0.87
CA VAL A 266 11.05 14.49 -0.49
C VAL A 266 12.27 15.06 0.21
N SER A 267 12.33 14.92 1.55
CA SER A 267 13.40 15.49 2.36
C SER A 267 14.78 14.93 1.99
N SER A 268 15.86 15.66 2.30
CA SER A 268 17.24 15.18 2.12
C SER A 268 17.48 13.87 2.87
N VAL A 269 16.92 13.72 4.05
CA VAL A 269 16.95 12.48 4.86
C VAL A 269 16.26 11.31 4.12
N ALA A 270 15.12 11.58 3.49
CA ALA A 270 14.40 10.56 2.72
C ALA A 270 15.14 10.14 1.44
N GLN A 271 15.74 11.11 0.73
CA GLN A 271 16.55 10.83 -0.45
C GLN A 271 17.79 10.01 -0.12
N ALA A 272 18.53 10.39 0.92
CA ALA A 272 19.71 9.66 1.38
C ALA A 272 19.37 8.22 1.84
N ALA A 273 18.29 8.07 2.61
CA ALA A 273 17.84 6.76 3.07
C ALA A 273 17.43 5.85 1.91
N ALA A 274 16.69 6.39 0.93
CA ALA A 274 16.23 5.62 -0.22
C ALA A 274 17.40 5.15 -1.09
N LEU A 275 18.37 6.03 -1.39
CA LEU A 275 19.58 5.69 -2.14
C LEU A 275 20.36 4.58 -1.46
N ALA A 276 20.64 4.73 -0.16
CA ALA A 276 21.40 3.74 0.60
C ALA A 276 20.66 2.40 0.74
N ALA A 277 19.33 2.42 0.84
CA ALA A 277 18.52 1.21 0.90
C ALA A 277 18.53 0.41 -0.42
N LEU A 278 18.61 1.08 -1.57
CA LEU A 278 18.78 0.42 -2.88
C LEU A 278 20.14 -0.31 -2.98
N GLU A 279 21.13 0.10 -2.21
CA GLU A 279 22.46 -0.51 -2.17
C GLU A 279 22.60 -1.60 -1.09
N ASP A 280 21.53 -1.82 -0.31
CA ASP A 280 21.52 -2.85 0.75
C ASP A 280 20.47 -3.94 0.44
N GLU A 281 20.68 -4.62 -0.70
CA GLU A 281 19.82 -5.73 -1.13
C GLU A 281 19.73 -6.85 -0.08
N ALA A 282 20.82 -7.07 0.67
CA ALA A 282 20.87 -8.12 1.69
C ALA A 282 19.85 -7.87 2.81
N HIS A 283 19.67 -6.61 3.24
CA HIS A 283 18.68 -6.26 4.25
C HIS A 283 17.24 -6.47 3.75
N ALA A 284 16.92 -5.99 2.55
CA ALA A 284 15.59 -6.21 1.95
C ALA A 284 15.33 -7.72 1.77
N ARG A 285 16.30 -8.47 1.26
CA ARG A 285 16.23 -9.93 1.07
C ARG A 285 15.99 -10.67 2.38
N LYS A 286 16.62 -10.26 3.49
CA LYS A 286 16.37 -10.83 4.83
C LYS A 286 14.88 -10.72 5.19
N ALA A 287 14.26 -9.58 4.99
CA ALA A 287 12.83 -9.37 5.26
C ALA A 287 11.95 -10.23 4.35
N ILE A 288 12.27 -10.33 3.06
CA ILE A 288 11.54 -11.12 2.08
C ILE A 288 11.60 -12.62 2.41
N ILE A 289 12.79 -13.13 2.74
CA ILE A 289 12.97 -14.55 3.10
C ILE A 289 12.24 -14.86 4.41
N ASN A 290 12.38 -14.03 5.45
CA ASN A 290 11.62 -14.19 6.68
C ASN A 290 10.12 -14.26 6.40
N ASN A 291 9.61 -13.35 5.58
CA ASN A 291 8.20 -13.31 5.20
C ASN A 291 7.76 -14.61 4.51
N ALA A 292 8.54 -15.11 3.56
CA ALA A 292 8.23 -16.33 2.82
C ALA A 292 8.18 -17.58 3.71
N VAL A 293 9.06 -17.64 4.72
CA VAL A 293 9.07 -18.72 5.71
C VAL A 293 7.94 -18.58 6.72
N GLN A 294 7.69 -17.38 7.19
CA GLN A 294 6.75 -17.13 8.28
C GLN A 294 5.28 -17.04 7.82
N ALA A 295 5.03 -16.68 6.56
CA ALA A 295 3.66 -16.55 6.05
C ALA A 295 2.85 -17.88 6.16
N PRO A 296 3.35 -19.03 5.65
CA PRO A 296 2.63 -20.28 5.77
C PRO A 296 2.49 -20.72 7.25
N LEU A 297 3.55 -20.61 8.05
CA LEU A 297 3.51 -21.02 9.46
C LEU A 297 2.47 -20.23 10.26
N LEU A 298 2.36 -18.92 10.02
CA LEU A 298 1.36 -18.08 10.68
C LEU A 298 -0.05 -18.37 10.16
N ALA A 299 -0.22 -18.61 8.87
CA ALA A 299 -1.49 -18.96 8.25
C ALA A 299 -2.02 -20.30 8.75
N ASP A 300 -1.16 -21.32 8.76
CA ASP A 300 -1.49 -22.67 9.23
C ASP A 300 -1.90 -22.64 10.72
N GLY A 301 -1.12 -21.93 11.56
CA GLY A 301 -1.45 -21.78 12.98
C GLY A 301 -2.80 -21.10 13.24
N ILE A 302 -3.24 -20.16 12.37
CA ILE A 302 -4.57 -19.55 12.44
C ILE A 302 -5.64 -20.51 11.91
N ALA A 303 -5.35 -21.23 10.81
CA ALA A 303 -6.28 -22.19 10.21
C ALA A 303 -6.55 -23.39 11.12
N GLU A 304 -5.55 -23.88 11.87
CA GLU A 304 -5.70 -24.93 12.90
C GLU A 304 -6.68 -24.54 14.03
N MET A 305 -6.86 -23.24 14.26
CA MET A 305 -7.87 -22.72 15.19
C MET A 305 -9.28 -22.59 14.55
N GLY A 306 -9.44 -22.97 13.28
CA GLY A 306 -10.73 -22.96 12.55
C GLY A 306 -11.05 -21.65 11.82
N TYR A 307 -10.09 -20.73 11.65
CA TYR A 307 -10.32 -19.45 10.97
C TYR A 307 -9.82 -19.47 9.54
N ARG A 308 -10.58 -18.87 8.63
CA ARG A 308 -10.22 -18.75 7.21
C ARG A 308 -9.13 -17.71 7.01
N VAL A 309 -8.03 -18.12 6.39
CA VAL A 309 -6.94 -17.24 5.95
C VAL A 309 -6.83 -17.26 4.45
N VAL A 310 -6.75 -16.08 3.83
CA VAL A 310 -6.55 -15.94 2.39
C VAL A 310 -5.07 -16.16 2.05
N PRO A 311 -4.73 -16.99 1.05
CA PRO A 311 -3.35 -17.17 0.60
C PRO A 311 -2.72 -15.83 0.19
N THR A 312 -1.57 -15.50 0.76
CA THR A 312 -0.97 -14.18 0.58
C THR A 312 0.17 -14.15 -0.44
N TRP A 313 0.32 -12.98 -1.10
CA TRP A 313 1.43 -12.56 -1.93
C TRP A 313 2.14 -11.31 -1.38
N THR A 314 1.81 -10.96 -0.12
CA THR A 314 2.26 -9.74 0.55
C THR A 314 3.04 -10.06 1.83
N ASN A 315 3.30 -9.05 2.65
CA ASN A 315 3.87 -9.21 4.00
C ASN A 315 2.82 -9.16 5.11
N PHE A 316 1.60 -9.57 4.80
CA PHE A 316 0.50 -9.66 5.77
C PHE A 316 -0.46 -10.78 5.40
N LEU A 317 -1.27 -11.21 6.35
CA LEU A 317 -2.39 -12.13 6.15
C LEU A 317 -3.73 -11.38 6.28
N TYR A 318 -4.70 -11.79 5.46
CA TYR A 318 -6.11 -11.48 5.63
C TYR A 318 -6.78 -12.70 6.29
N CYS A 319 -7.47 -12.47 7.40
CA CYS A 319 -8.12 -13.52 8.17
C CYS A 319 -9.57 -13.13 8.49
N GLU A 320 -10.53 -14.02 8.20
CA GLU A 320 -11.91 -13.92 8.69
C GLU A 320 -11.95 -14.43 10.13
N SER A 321 -12.23 -13.54 11.07
CA SER A 321 -12.32 -13.89 12.50
C SER A 321 -13.69 -14.38 12.94
N ASN A 322 -14.70 -14.27 12.06
CA ASN A 322 -16.12 -14.56 12.30
C ASN A 322 -16.77 -13.71 13.42
N ASP A 323 -16.00 -12.89 14.13
CA ASP A 323 -16.41 -11.94 15.15
C ASP A 323 -16.23 -10.51 14.67
N ASP A 324 -16.77 -9.52 15.39
CA ASP A 324 -16.50 -8.11 15.13
C ASP A 324 -14.99 -7.83 15.24
N ALA A 325 -14.39 -7.48 14.11
CA ALA A 325 -12.96 -7.27 13.99
C ALA A 325 -12.43 -6.13 14.89
N ALA A 326 -13.26 -5.14 15.23
CA ALA A 326 -12.88 -4.07 16.14
C ALA A 326 -12.76 -4.60 17.57
N VAL A 327 -13.69 -5.46 18.00
CA VAL A 327 -13.65 -6.12 19.31
C VAL A 327 -12.45 -7.07 19.40
N VAL A 328 -12.18 -7.86 18.36
CA VAL A 328 -11.01 -8.74 18.31
C VAL A 328 -9.71 -7.94 18.43
N ALA A 329 -9.62 -6.82 17.68
CA ALA A 329 -8.45 -5.95 17.72
C ALA A 329 -8.24 -5.30 19.11
N GLU A 330 -9.31 -4.88 19.78
CA GLU A 330 -9.24 -4.32 21.13
C GLU A 330 -8.73 -5.34 22.15
N ARG A 331 -9.29 -6.55 22.15
CA ARG A 331 -8.86 -7.64 23.05
C ARG A 331 -7.39 -8.06 22.79
N LEU A 332 -6.97 -8.09 21.53
CA LEU A 332 -5.57 -8.34 21.19
C LEU A 332 -4.65 -7.19 21.66
N GLN A 333 -5.11 -5.95 21.59
CA GLN A 333 -4.36 -4.81 22.10
C GLN A 333 -4.19 -4.89 23.63
N GLU A 334 -5.22 -5.31 24.39
CA GLU A 334 -5.11 -5.58 25.81
C GLU A 334 -4.07 -6.66 26.13
N ALA A 335 -3.93 -7.65 25.22
CA ALA A 335 -2.88 -8.68 25.29
C ALA A 335 -1.51 -8.23 24.73
N GLY A 336 -1.34 -6.94 24.41
CA GLY A 336 -0.09 -6.38 23.89
C GLY A 336 0.16 -6.57 22.39
N ILE A 337 -0.89 -6.85 21.59
CA ILE A 337 -0.76 -7.06 20.15
C ILE A 337 -1.65 -6.08 19.38
N ILE A 338 -1.04 -5.31 18.47
CA ILE A 338 -1.78 -4.36 17.64
C ILE A 338 -1.93 -4.94 16.24
N ILE A 339 -3.16 -5.19 15.81
CA ILE A 339 -3.51 -5.64 14.45
C ILE A 339 -4.40 -4.63 13.74
N ARG A 340 -4.81 -4.90 12.51
CA ARG A 340 -5.68 -4.03 11.72
C ARG A 340 -7.08 -4.62 11.53
N PRO A 341 -8.13 -4.09 12.18
CA PRO A 341 -9.51 -4.45 11.85
C PRO A 341 -9.89 -3.85 10.49
N LEU A 342 -10.65 -4.57 9.69
CA LEU A 342 -10.96 -4.23 8.31
C LEU A 342 -12.38 -3.68 8.09
N GLY A 343 -13.10 -3.30 9.15
CA GLY A 343 -14.40 -2.62 9.04
C GLY A 343 -14.40 -1.45 8.06
N PRO A 344 -13.41 -0.53 8.09
CA PRO A 344 -13.32 0.57 7.12
C PRO A 344 -13.16 0.15 5.65
N TRP A 345 -12.79 -1.11 5.38
CA TRP A 345 -12.71 -1.70 4.03
C TRP A 345 -13.99 -2.46 3.64
N GLY A 346 -15.06 -2.37 4.44
CA GLY A 346 -16.29 -3.14 4.22
C GLY A 346 -16.19 -4.62 4.60
N ALA A 347 -15.24 -4.98 5.47
CA ALA A 347 -15.06 -6.33 6.01
C ALA A 347 -15.07 -6.30 7.54
N PRO A 348 -16.26 -6.13 8.18
CA PRO A 348 -16.36 -5.90 9.61
C PRO A 348 -15.94 -7.09 10.47
N THR A 349 -15.89 -8.29 9.92
CA THR A 349 -15.45 -9.53 10.58
C THR A 349 -14.03 -9.94 10.23
N ALA A 350 -13.34 -9.19 9.39
CA ALA A 350 -11.99 -9.54 8.95
C ALA A 350 -10.92 -8.67 9.62
N ILE A 351 -9.79 -9.30 9.87
CA ILE A 351 -8.58 -8.66 10.40
C ILE A 351 -7.40 -8.85 9.44
N ARG A 352 -6.48 -7.89 9.45
CA ARG A 352 -5.22 -8.00 8.72
C ARG A 352 -4.05 -8.01 9.70
N ILE A 353 -3.18 -9.00 9.56
CA ILE A 353 -2.05 -9.28 10.46
C ILE A 353 -0.76 -9.12 9.66
N THR A 354 0.11 -8.19 10.03
CA THR A 354 1.45 -8.08 9.45
C THR A 354 2.29 -9.29 9.87
N ILE A 355 3.00 -9.91 8.94
CA ILE A 355 3.90 -11.02 9.23
C ILE A 355 5.14 -10.48 9.94
N GLY A 356 5.37 -10.94 11.17
CA GLY A 356 6.47 -10.53 12.04
C GLY A 356 7.71 -11.43 11.95
N THR A 357 8.59 -11.31 12.95
CA THR A 357 9.63 -12.30 13.20
C THR A 357 9.02 -13.61 13.72
N PRO A 358 9.76 -14.75 13.75
CA PRO A 358 9.27 -15.99 14.34
C PRO A 358 8.70 -15.79 15.74
N GLU A 359 9.40 -15.04 16.60
CA GLU A 359 9.01 -14.77 17.98
C GLU A 359 7.73 -13.93 18.05
N GLN A 360 7.61 -12.90 17.22
CA GLN A 360 6.42 -12.05 17.15
C GLN A 360 5.19 -12.85 16.72
N ASN A 361 5.34 -13.71 15.71
CA ASN A 361 4.26 -14.57 15.22
C ASN A 361 3.82 -15.58 16.26
N GLN A 362 4.75 -16.19 17.01
CA GLN A 362 4.41 -17.12 18.10
C GLN A 362 3.65 -16.41 19.24
N VAL A 363 4.07 -15.19 19.61
CA VAL A 363 3.36 -14.40 20.63
C VAL A 363 1.97 -14.05 20.13
N PHE A 364 1.82 -13.67 18.85
CA PHE A 364 0.51 -13.42 18.25
C PHE A 364 -0.39 -14.67 18.31
N LEU A 365 0.07 -15.82 17.84
CA LEU A 365 -0.75 -17.05 17.82
C LEU A 365 -1.25 -17.45 19.21
N LYS A 366 -0.37 -17.34 20.24
CA LYS A 366 -0.77 -17.61 21.64
C LYS A 366 -1.84 -16.63 22.14
N ALA A 367 -1.68 -15.34 21.84
CA ALA A 367 -2.63 -14.32 22.23
C ALA A 367 -3.96 -14.46 21.48
N PHE A 368 -3.90 -14.71 20.16
CA PHE A 368 -5.07 -14.90 19.32
C PHE A 368 -5.91 -16.07 19.78
N LYS A 369 -5.30 -17.22 20.02
CA LYS A 369 -5.99 -18.39 20.58
C LYS A 369 -6.76 -18.06 21.88
N LYS A 370 -6.09 -17.41 22.84
CA LYS A 370 -6.70 -17.05 24.13
C LYS A 370 -7.84 -16.05 23.99
N VAL A 371 -7.73 -15.10 23.05
CA VAL A 371 -8.77 -14.08 22.80
C VAL A 371 -10.00 -14.73 22.18
N MET A 372 -9.80 -15.63 21.20
CA MET A 372 -10.90 -16.26 20.47
C MET A 372 -11.61 -17.34 21.30
N GLU A 373 -10.91 -18.10 22.14
CA GLU A 373 -11.53 -19.04 23.09
C GLU A 373 -12.48 -18.31 24.06
N ARG A 374 -12.14 -17.11 24.52
CA ARG A 374 -13.01 -16.30 25.39
C ARG A 374 -14.23 -15.73 24.68
N ALA A 375 -14.19 -15.59 23.37
CA ALA A 375 -15.33 -15.15 22.55
C ALA A 375 -16.36 -16.28 22.38
N ALA A 376 -15.90 -17.52 22.24
CA ALA A 376 -16.76 -18.70 22.06
C ALA A 376 -17.58 -19.11 23.32
N VAL A 377 -17.22 -18.60 24.50
CA VAL A 377 -17.91 -18.92 25.79
C VAL A 377 -19.05 -17.93 26.11
N ARG A 378 -19.29 -16.95 25.27
CA ARG A 378 -20.41 -16.00 25.39
C ARG A 378 -21.46 -16.23 24.31
#